data_ba5db7a9d6b58acc92acd07e35e88701
#
_entry.id   ba5db7a9d6b58acc92acd07e35e88701
#
_cell.length_a   1.000
_cell.length_b   1.000
_cell.length_c   1.000
_cell.angle_alpha   90.00
_cell.angle_beta   90.00
_cell.angle_gamma   90.00
#
_symmetry.space_group_name_H-M   'P 1'
#
loop_
_entity.id
_entity.type
_entity.pdbx_description
1 polymer ?
#
loop_
_entity_poly.entity_id
_entity_poly.type
_entity_poly.pdbx_seq_one_letter_code
_entity_poly.pdbx_strand_id
1 'polypeptide(L)'
;LGLAIGLGLTLLAAIAYRDNPEECGLRPDGIQSTSTQDSQAGVTGVSLQRARQTPAFWIFIAAMFMSGMVGTALPFHIVDIHVQAGLDRSSAIAMFLPTAMIAVIVHFIGGWASDRTSLRPHLVLYLLGMIVTNVGIVYLDQSWGRPAIIVGYGIQGGMARLLSSVTWPRYYGRRHLGAIRSYAVAFGVAASALGPTIFGLSVDWFGSYNVAAWGCVTILIFLLPLTAFAREPHLSGQSSQ
;
A
#
# COMPACT_ATOMS: atom_id res chain seq x y z
N LEU A 1 16.19 -24.96 -12.89
CA LEU A 1 14.81 -25.00 -12.37
C LEU A 1 14.06 -23.68 -12.72
N GLY A 2 14.61 -22.49 -12.45
CA GLY A 2 13.96 -21.20 -12.72
C GLY A 2 13.58 -20.98 -14.19
N LEU A 3 14.47 -21.32 -15.12
CA LEU A 3 14.19 -21.24 -16.56
C LEU A 3 13.05 -22.17 -17.00
N ALA A 4 13.02 -23.41 -16.49
CA ALA A 4 11.98 -24.37 -16.83
C ALA A 4 10.59 -23.92 -16.30
N ILE A 5 10.55 -23.38 -15.07
CA ILE A 5 9.33 -22.83 -14.50
C ILE A 5 8.89 -21.57 -15.28
N GLY A 6 9.82 -20.67 -15.59
CA GLY A 6 9.53 -19.45 -16.34
C GLY A 6 8.96 -19.74 -17.73
N LEU A 7 9.60 -20.61 -18.51
CA LEU A 7 9.12 -21.01 -19.83
C LEU A 7 7.78 -21.75 -19.75
N GLY A 8 7.62 -22.65 -18.78
CA GLY A 8 6.37 -23.39 -18.57
C GLY A 8 5.20 -22.48 -18.25
N LEU A 9 5.38 -21.53 -17.32
CA LEU A 9 4.34 -20.55 -16.96
C LEU A 9 4.04 -19.58 -18.11
N THR A 10 5.05 -19.18 -18.90
CA THR A 10 4.85 -18.30 -20.05
C THR A 10 4.03 -18.99 -21.14
N LEU A 11 4.34 -20.26 -21.45
CA LEU A 11 3.58 -21.05 -22.40
C LEU A 11 2.14 -21.29 -21.92
N LEU A 12 1.97 -21.62 -20.65
CA LEU A 12 0.65 -21.80 -20.05
C LEU A 12 -0.17 -20.51 -20.08
N ALA A 13 0.44 -19.37 -19.77
CA ALA A 13 -0.21 -18.08 -19.86
C ALA A 13 -0.60 -17.74 -21.29
N ALA A 14 0.28 -17.97 -22.28
CA ALA A 14 0.00 -17.68 -23.68
C ALA A 14 -1.19 -18.50 -24.25
N ILE A 15 -1.40 -19.71 -23.72
CA ILE A 15 -2.48 -20.60 -24.18
C ILE A 15 -3.79 -20.37 -23.39
N ALA A 16 -3.68 -20.19 -22.08
CA ALA A 16 -4.84 -20.19 -21.17
C ALA A 16 -5.31 -18.77 -20.77
N TYR A 17 -4.43 -17.76 -20.85
CA TYR A 17 -4.80 -16.40 -20.44
C TYR A 17 -5.59 -15.70 -21.55
N ARG A 18 -6.72 -15.10 -21.16
CA ARG A 18 -7.55 -14.23 -22.01
C ARG A 18 -7.64 -12.87 -21.35
N ASP A 19 -7.43 -11.81 -22.13
CA ASP A 19 -7.43 -10.43 -21.61
C ASP A 19 -8.82 -9.96 -21.21
N ASN A 20 -9.85 -10.42 -21.91
CA ASN A 20 -11.23 -10.01 -21.68
C ASN A 20 -12.11 -11.22 -21.36
N PRO A 21 -12.77 -11.25 -20.18
CA PRO A 21 -13.70 -12.32 -19.82
C PRO A 21 -14.87 -12.43 -20.80
N GLU A 22 -15.25 -11.32 -21.44
CA GLU A 22 -16.34 -11.25 -22.42
C GLU A 22 -16.04 -12.09 -23.68
N GLU A 23 -14.78 -12.20 -24.09
CA GLU A 23 -14.35 -13.05 -25.22
C GLU A 23 -14.54 -14.55 -24.94
N CYS A 24 -14.63 -14.91 -23.66
CA CYS A 24 -14.93 -16.27 -23.21
C CYS A 24 -16.42 -16.50 -22.93
N GLY A 25 -17.30 -15.54 -23.27
CA GLY A 25 -18.73 -15.59 -22.98
C GLY A 25 -19.08 -15.38 -21.50
N LEU A 26 -18.09 -14.99 -20.68
CA LEU A 26 -18.30 -14.64 -19.26
C LEU A 26 -18.84 -13.23 -19.16
N ARG A 27 -19.80 -13.02 -18.24
CA ARG A 27 -20.39 -11.70 -17.94
C ARG A 27 -20.07 -11.31 -16.51
N PRO A 28 -19.95 -10.00 -16.22
CA PRO A 28 -19.85 -9.54 -14.84
C PRO A 28 -21.04 -10.00 -14.01
N ASP A 29 -20.81 -10.46 -12.79
CA ASP A 29 -21.83 -10.97 -11.88
C ASP A 29 -22.95 -9.93 -11.65
N GLY A 30 -24.19 -10.34 -11.88
CA GLY A 30 -25.39 -9.58 -11.53
C GLY A 30 -26.02 -8.72 -12.63
N ILE A 31 -25.50 -8.69 -13.86
CA ILE A 31 -26.13 -7.93 -14.96
C ILE A 31 -26.84 -8.91 -15.92
N GLN A 32 -28.15 -9.06 -15.78
CA GLN A 32 -29.03 -9.57 -16.83
C GLN A 32 -29.35 -8.41 -17.78
N SER A 33 -28.49 -8.11 -18.73
CA SER A 33 -28.80 -7.13 -19.77
C SER A 33 -29.59 -7.80 -20.90
N THR A 34 -30.79 -7.30 -21.15
CA THR A 34 -31.70 -7.70 -22.22
C THR A 34 -31.38 -7.06 -23.58
N SER A 35 -30.31 -6.27 -23.69
CA SER A 35 -29.93 -5.63 -24.96
C SER A 35 -28.42 -5.55 -25.16
N THR A 36 -27.99 -5.81 -26.38
CA THR A 36 -26.59 -5.76 -26.86
C THR A 36 -25.99 -4.34 -26.85
N GLN A 37 -26.80 -3.30 -26.63
CA GLN A 37 -26.36 -1.90 -26.55
C GLN A 37 -25.89 -1.47 -25.16
N ASP A 38 -26.28 -2.18 -24.09
CA ASP A 38 -25.88 -1.85 -22.71
C ASP A 38 -24.46 -2.32 -22.34
N SER A 39 -23.83 -3.15 -23.17
CA SER A 39 -22.48 -3.69 -22.90
C SER A 39 -21.36 -2.62 -23.01
N GLN A 40 -21.61 -1.48 -23.63
CA GLN A 40 -20.68 -0.36 -23.72
C GLN A 40 -20.99 0.79 -22.73
N ALA A 41 -22.16 0.76 -22.08
CA ALA A 41 -22.63 1.85 -21.22
C ALA A 41 -22.13 1.82 -19.78
N GLY A 42 -21.15 1.02 -19.39
CA GLY A 42 -20.96 0.73 -17.99
C GLY A 42 -19.58 0.93 -17.35
N VAL A 43 -18.49 1.10 -18.07
CA VAL A 43 -17.20 1.32 -17.39
C VAL A 43 -16.95 2.80 -17.17
N THR A 44 -17.50 3.31 -16.06
CA THR A 44 -17.28 4.70 -15.64
C THR A 44 -15.89 4.87 -15.07
N GLY A 45 -15.27 6.01 -15.30
CA GLY A 45 -13.96 6.33 -14.73
C GLY A 45 -13.36 7.58 -15.31
N VAL A 46 -12.49 8.22 -14.54
CA VAL A 46 -11.81 9.44 -14.92
C VAL A 46 -10.40 9.16 -15.43
N SER A 47 -9.91 10.03 -16.28
CA SER A 47 -8.53 9.98 -16.76
C SER A 47 -7.53 10.25 -15.64
N LEU A 48 -6.29 9.76 -15.79
CA LEU A 48 -5.18 10.05 -14.86
C LEU A 48 -4.99 11.57 -14.67
N GLN A 49 -5.14 12.36 -15.73
CA GLN A 49 -5.01 13.81 -15.66
C GLN A 49 -6.04 14.43 -14.68
N ARG A 50 -7.27 13.97 -14.73
CA ARG A 50 -8.34 14.41 -13.81
C ARG A 50 -8.14 13.89 -12.40
N ALA A 51 -7.70 12.65 -12.24
CA ALA A 51 -7.38 12.07 -10.92
C ALA A 51 -6.32 12.89 -10.20
N ARG A 52 -5.23 13.28 -10.90
CA ARG A 52 -4.13 14.09 -10.36
C ARG A 52 -4.54 15.50 -9.92
N GLN A 53 -5.70 16.00 -10.31
CA GLN A 53 -6.23 17.29 -9.88
C GLN A 53 -6.92 17.21 -8.50
N THR A 54 -7.12 16.00 -7.97
CA THR A 54 -7.80 15.81 -6.68
C THR A 54 -6.80 15.72 -5.52
N PRO A 55 -7.05 16.38 -4.38
CA PRO A 55 -6.19 16.25 -3.20
C PRO A 55 -6.07 14.80 -2.71
N ALA A 56 -7.16 14.05 -2.75
CA ALA A 56 -7.20 12.64 -2.35
C ALA A 56 -6.12 11.81 -3.07
N PHE A 57 -5.93 12.03 -4.36
CA PHE A 57 -4.92 11.32 -5.16
C PHE A 57 -3.52 11.45 -4.56
N TRP A 58 -3.10 12.67 -4.27
CA TRP A 58 -1.76 12.95 -3.76
C TRP A 58 -1.58 12.51 -2.30
N ILE A 59 -2.64 12.58 -1.49
CA ILE A 59 -2.59 12.09 -0.11
C ILE A 59 -2.39 10.59 -0.08
N PHE A 60 -3.12 9.82 -0.90
CA PHE A 60 -2.91 8.38 -1.02
C PHE A 60 -1.54 8.03 -1.61
N ILE A 61 -1.07 8.77 -2.61
CA ILE A 61 0.28 8.58 -3.17
C ILE A 61 1.34 8.85 -2.11
N ALA A 62 1.24 9.94 -1.35
CA ALA A 62 2.18 10.27 -0.28
C ALA A 62 2.20 9.18 0.81
N ALA A 63 1.04 8.68 1.22
CA ALA A 63 0.95 7.58 2.17
C ALA A 63 1.59 6.28 1.63
N MET A 64 1.34 5.94 0.36
CA MET A 64 1.93 4.77 -0.29
C MET A 64 3.43 4.95 -0.51
N PHE A 65 3.90 6.16 -0.81
CA PHE A 65 5.31 6.50 -0.91
C PHE A 65 6.01 6.27 0.43
N MET A 66 5.50 6.83 1.52
CA MET A 66 6.04 6.63 2.86
C MET A 66 6.06 5.15 3.25
N SER A 67 5.02 4.42 2.90
CA SER A 67 4.97 2.99 3.15
C SER A 67 5.96 2.18 2.30
N GLY A 68 6.17 2.54 1.06
CA GLY A 68 7.21 1.94 0.22
C GLY A 68 8.60 2.15 0.82
N MET A 69 8.87 3.36 1.29
CA MET A 69 10.14 3.74 1.93
C MET A 69 10.38 2.96 3.23
N VAL A 70 9.47 3.05 4.20
CA VAL A 70 9.59 2.35 5.49
C VAL A 70 9.50 0.84 5.31
N GLY A 71 8.62 0.39 4.39
CA GLY A 71 8.37 -1.02 4.11
C GLY A 71 9.58 -1.77 3.52
N THR A 72 10.50 -1.08 2.87
CA THR A 72 11.76 -1.67 2.36
C THR A 72 12.94 -1.37 3.26
N ALA A 73 13.01 -0.19 3.87
CA ALA A 73 14.09 0.17 4.78
C ALA A 73 14.15 -0.76 6.00
N LEU A 74 12.99 -1.01 6.64
CA LEU A 74 12.94 -1.85 7.84
C LEU A 74 13.46 -3.28 7.59
N PRO A 75 12.92 -4.10 6.68
CA PRO A 75 13.45 -5.45 6.49
C PRO A 75 14.88 -5.48 5.98
N PHE A 76 15.32 -4.45 5.25
CA PHE A 76 16.70 -4.35 4.79
C PHE A 76 17.69 -4.16 5.93
N HIS A 77 17.36 -3.32 6.91
CA HIS A 77 18.22 -2.97 8.03
C HIS A 77 17.85 -3.65 9.35
N ILE A 78 16.81 -4.53 9.37
CA ILE A 78 16.21 -5.04 10.61
C ILE A 78 17.20 -5.71 11.56
N VAL A 79 18.16 -6.46 11.00
CA VAL A 79 19.17 -7.15 11.80
C VAL A 79 20.13 -6.16 12.44
N ASP A 80 20.56 -5.15 11.67
CA ASP A 80 21.49 -4.15 12.17
C ASP A 80 20.83 -3.23 13.20
N ILE A 81 19.59 -2.83 12.98
CA ILE A 81 18.75 -2.10 13.94
C ILE A 81 18.67 -2.86 15.28
N HIS A 82 18.48 -4.19 15.26
CA HIS A 82 18.43 -4.99 16.47
C HIS A 82 19.79 -5.09 17.16
N VAL A 83 20.87 -5.30 16.40
CA VAL A 83 22.23 -5.37 16.96
C VAL A 83 22.63 -4.05 17.59
N GLN A 84 22.32 -2.91 16.96
CA GLN A 84 22.58 -1.59 17.55
C GLN A 84 21.79 -1.35 18.86
N ALA A 85 20.61 -1.94 18.98
CA ALA A 85 19.81 -1.90 20.22
C ALA A 85 20.25 -2.94 21.27
N GLY A 86 21.34 -3.68 21.03
CA GLY A 86 21.84 -4.72 21.93
C GLY A 86 21.04 -6.02 21.92
N LEU A 87 20.25 -6.27 20.87
CA LEU A 87 19.43 -7.46 20.71
C LEU A 87 20.06 -8.48 19.76
N ASP A 88 19.67 -9.75 19.89
CA ASP A 88 20.16 -10.82 19.02
C ASP A 88 19.60 -10.75 17.60
N ARG A 89 20.40 -11.22 16.63
CA ARG A 89 19.96 -11.40 15.23
C ARG A 89 18.73 -12.30 15.10
N SER A 90 18.64 -13.34 15.92
CA SER A 90 17.49 -14.25 15.96
C SER A 90 16.20 -13.54 16.32
N SER A 91 16.27 -12.54 17.21
CA SER A 91 15.12 -11.74 17.60
C SER A 91 14.57 -10.86 16.47
N ALA A 92 15.46 -10.37 15.60
CA ALA A 92 15.08 -9.63 14.40
C ALA A 92 14.27 -10.49 13.41
N ILE A 93 14.74 -11.72 13.18
CA ILE A 93 14.08 -12.65 12.25
C ILE A 93 12.75 -13.16 12.84
N ALA A 94 12.72 -13.43 14.15
CA ALA A 94 11.54 -13.97 14.83
C ALA A 94 10.32 -13.03 14.82
N MET A 95 10.52 -11.72 14.57
CA MET A 95 9.39 -10.78 14.51
C MET A 95 8.58 -10.85 13.20
N PHE A 96 9.11 -11.44 12.12
CA PHE A 96 8.40 -11.48 10.84
C PHE A 96 7.12 -12.33 10.90
N LEU A 97 7.14 -13.45 11.61
CA LEU A 97 5.95 -14.31 11.72
C LEU A 97 4.78 -13.61 12.43
N PRO A 98 4.92 -13.07 13.66
CA PRO A 98 3.81 -12.35 14.30
C PRO A 98 3.39 -11.10 13.51
N THR A 99 4.32 -10.40 12.87
CA THR A 99 4.00 -9.27 11.98
C THR A 99 3.12 -9.72 10.79
N ALA A 100 3.45 -10.84 10.15
CA ALA A 100 2.67 -11.38 9.05
C ALA A 100 1.27 -11.79 9.49
N MET A 101 1.12 -12.38 10.66
CA MET A 101 -0.19 -12.73 11.24
C MET A 101 -1.05 -11.49 11.45
N ILE A 102 -0.49 -10.44 12.05
CA ILE A 102 -1.20 -9.16 12.22
C ILE A 102 -1.58 -8.56 10.86
N ALA A 103 -0.67 -8.58 9.89
CA ALA A 103 -0.96 -8.04 8.56
C ALA A 103 -2.13 -8.78 7.86
N VAL A 104 -2.21 -10.09 8.01
CA VAL A 104 -3.33 -10.90 7.49
C VAL A 104 -4.63 -10.53 8.17
N ILE A 105 -4.65 -10.49 9.51
CA ILE A 105 -5.84 -10.14 10.30
C ILE A 105 -6.33 -8.73 9.94
N VAL A 106 -5.42 -7.76 9.91
CA VAL A 106 -5.71 -6.36 9.56
C VAL A 106 -6.23 -6.24 8.12
N HIS A 107 -5.67 -7.01 7.18
CA HIS A 107 -6.14 -7.03 5.80
C HIS A 107 -7.60 -7.55 5.69
N PHE A 108 -7.93 -8.66 6.35
CA PHE A 108 -9.28 -9.24 6.31
C PHE A 108 -10.31 -8.33 7.01
N ILE A 109 -10.00 -7.89 8.24
CA ILE A 109 -10.90 -7.00 9.00
C ILE A 109 -11.06 -5.67 8.25
N GLY A 110 -9.95 -5.12 7.75
CA GLY A 110 -9.95 -3.88 6.97
C GLY A 110 -10.76 -4.01 5.68
N GLY A 111 -10.65 -5.14 4.97
CA GLY A 111 -11.45 -5.44 3.78
C GLY A 111 -12.95 -5.41 4.10
N TRP A 112 -13.36 -6.19 5.11
CA TRP A 112 -14.75 -6.21 5.56
C TRP A 112 -15.25 -4.82 6.00
N ALA A 113 -14.42 -4.04 6.71
CA ALA A 113 -14.76 -2.70 7.16
C ALA A 113 -14.81 -1.70 5.99
N SER A 114 -13.92 -1.83 4.99
CA SER A 114 -13.87 -0.94 3.84
C SER A 114 -15.13 -0.98 2.98
N ASP A 115 -15.82 -2.14 2.93
CA ASP A 115 -17.08 -2.28 2.22
C ASP A 115 -18.23 -1.48 2.87
N ARG A 116 -18.10 -1.15 4.16
CA ARG A 116 -19.13 -0.51 4.99
C ARG A 116 -18.80 0.93 5.37
N THR A 117 -17.54 1.32 5.23
CA THR A 117 -17.07 2.62 5.69
C THR A 117 -16.30 3.36 4.59
N SER A 118 -16.01 4.64 4.81
CA SER A 118 -15.10 5.39 3.95
C SER A 118 -13.65 4.91 4.10
N LEU A 119 -12.79 5.19 3.12
CA LEU A 119 -11.39 4.78 3.19
C LEU A 119 -10.51 5.67 4.10
N ARG A 120 -11.05 6.77 4.62
CA ARG A 120 -10.28 7.68 5.50
C ARG A 120 -9.83 7.05 6.80
N PRO A 121 -10.69 6.38 7.61
CA PRO A 121 -10.23 5.71 8.81
C PRO A 121 -9.17 4.64 8.52
N HIS A 122 -9.26 3.96 7.38
CA HIS A 122 -8.23 3.00 6.95
C HIS A 122 -6.90 3.69 6.61
N LEU A 123 -6.96 4.86 5.97
CA LEU A 123 -5.78 5.67 5.69
C LEU A 123 -5.15 6.20 6.98
N VAL A 124 -5.96 6.67 7.95
CA VAL A 124 -5.47 7.08 9.28
C VAL A 124 -4.79 5.92 9.99
N LEU A 125 -5.43 4.75 10.03
CA LEU A 125 -4.85 3.53 10.64
C LEU A 125 -3.53 3.14 9.97
N TYR A 126 -3.46 3.28 8.64
CA TYR A 126 -2.24 3.05 7.87
C TYR A 126 -1.09 3.96 8.29
N LEU A 127 -1.33 5.26 8.40
CA LEU A 127 -0.33 6.24 8.85
C LEU A 127 0.08 6.00 10.31
N LEU A 128 -0.89 5.71 11.18
CA LEU A 128 -0.61 5.38 12.59
C LEU A 128 0.24 4.10 12.71
N GLY A 129 -0.02 3.08 11.91
CA GLY A 129 0.83 1.88 11.84
C GLY A 129 2.28 2.22 11.51
N MET A 130 2.51 3.08 10.52
CA MET A 130 3.86 3.54 10.16
C MET A 130 4.51 4.38 11.27
N ILE A 131 3.77 5.27 11.93
CA ILE A 131 4.27 6.03 13.08
C ILE A 131 4.69 5.09 14.20
N VAL A 132 3.84 4.15 14.57
CA VAL A 132 4.14 3.16 15.63
C VAL A 132 5.36 2.33 15.27
N THR A 133 5.52 1.94 14.00
CA THR A 133 6.72 1.23 13.52
C THR A 133 7.98 2.06 13.76
N ASN A 134 8.00 3.30 13.29
CA ASN A 134 9.20 4.15 13.39
C ASN A 134 9.51 4.55 14.85
N VAL A 135 8.50 4.81 15.67
CA VAL A 135 8.68 5.04 17.11
C VAL A 135 9.23 3.78 17.78
N GLY A 136 8.74 2.59 17.39
CA GLY A 136 9.29 1.31 17.85
C GLY A 136 10.76 1.11 17.48
N ILE A 137 11.22 1.58 16.30
CA ILE A 137 12.64 1.55 15.91
C ILE A 137 13.46 2.42 16.85
N VAL A 138 13.00 3.64 17.13
CA VAL A 138 13.72 4.60 18.03
C VAL A 138 13.89 4.06 19.44
N TYR A 139 12.87 3.37 19.96
CA TYR A 139 12.85 2.85 21.32
C TYR A 139 12.96 1.32 21.37
N LEU A 140 13.73 0.73 20.46
CA LEU A 140 13.86 -0.73 20.38
C LEU A 140 14.63 -1.33 21.57
N ASP A 141 15.44 -0.54 22.25
CA ASP A 141 16.11 -0.86 23.52
C ASP A 141 15.11 -1.05 24.68
N GLN A 142 13.90 -0.50 24.57
CA GLN A 142 12.84 -0.65 25.57
C GLN A 142 12.02 -1.93 25.33
N SER A 143 11.45 -2.49 26.38
CA SER A 143 10.66 -3.73 26.31
C SER A 143 9.46 -3.65 25.38
N TRP A 144 8.89 -2.46 25.15
CA TRP A 144 7.75 -2.22 24.28
C TRP A 144 8.13 -1.91 22.82
N GLY A 145 9.38 -1.56 22.55
CA GLY A 145 9.81 -1.14 21.21
C GLY A 145 9.62 -2.22 20.14
N ARG A 146 10.04 -3.46 20.46
CA ARG A 146 9.86 -4.61 19.56
C ARG A 146 8.38 -4.96 19.33
N PRO A 147 7.50 -5.08 20.35
CA PRO A 147 6.07 -5.18 20.15
C PRO A 147 5.47 -4.06 19.29
N ALA A 148 5.92 -2.83 19.47
CA ALA A 148 5.47 -1.70 18.69
C ALA A 148 5.81 -1.87 17.19
N ILE A 149 7.03 -2.30 16.85
CA ILE A 149 7.40 -2.60 15.46
C ILE A 149 6.51 -3.72 14.91
N ILE A 150 6.32 -4.82 15.63
CA ILE A 150 5.51 -5.96 15.18
C ILE A 150 4.08 -5.51 14.85
N VAL A 151 3.45 -4.77 15.75
CA VAL A 151 2.07 -4.30 15.58
C VAL A 151 1.99 -3.24 14.47
N GLY A 152 2.84 -2.22 14.54
CA GLY A 152 2.84 -1.12 13.57
C GLY A 152 3.11 -1.59 12.15
N TYR A 153 4.14 -2.42 11.95
CA TYR A 153 4.51 -2.93 10.64
C TYR A 153 3.49 -3.94 10.10
N GLY A 154 2.84 -4.70 10.99
CA GLY A 154 1.71 -5.56 10.64
C GLY A 154 0.50 -4.77 10.16
N ILE A 155 0.12 -3.69 10.88
CA ILE A 155 -0.95 -2.77 10.47
C ILE A 155 -0.59 -2.13 9.11
N GLN A 156 0.62 -1.60 8.97
CA GLN A 156 1.11 -1.03 7.72
C GLN A 156 0.98 -2.03 6.57
N GLY A 157 1.47 -3.26 6.72
CA GLY A 157 1.45 -4.28 5.69
C GLY A 157 0.04 -4.72 5.28
N GLY A 158 -0.88 -4.87 6.25
CA GLY A 158 -2.28 -5.18 5.99
C GLY A 158 -3.01 -4.07 5.25
N MET A 159 -2.86 -2.82 5.74
CA MET A 159 -3.50 -1.65 5.13
C MET A 159 -2.89 -1.32 3.75
N ALA A 160 -1.59 -1.50 3.54
CA ALA A 160 -0.95 -1.27 2.24
C ALA A 160 -1.60 -2.10 1.13
N ARG A 161 -1.80 -3.40 1.36
CA ARG A 161 -2.44 -4.31 0.40
C ARG A 161 -3.89 -3.92 0.14
N LEU A 162 -4.65 -3.63 1.20
CA LEU A 162 -6.04 -3.21 1.09
C LEU A 162 -6.17 -1.91 0.29
N LEU A 163 -5.50 -0.85 0.72
CA LEU A 163 -5.64 0.46 0.10
C LEU A 163 -5.13 0.48 -1.34
N SER A 164 -4.06 -0.25 -1.67
CA SER A 164 -3.57 -0.34 -3.05
C SER A 164 -4.57 -1.02 -4.00
N SER A 165 -5.41 -1.92 -3.51
CA SER A 165 -6.42 -2.62 -4.32
C SER A 165 -7.73 -1.86 -4.43
N VAL A 166 -8.20 -1.23 -3.33
CA VAL A 166 -9.55 -0.67 -3.23
C VAL A 166 -9.63 0.81 -3.58
N THR A 167 -8.58 1.60 -3.28
CA THR A 167 -8.64 3.06 -3.42
C THR A 167 -8.88 3.53 -4.85
N TRP A 168 -8.13 3.00 -5.80
CA TRP A 168 -8.16 3.49 -7.17
C TRP A 168 -9.46 3.19 -7.90
N PRO A 169 -9.99 1.94 -7.89
CA PRO A 169 -11.26 1.65 -8.54
C PRO A 169 -12.44 2.34 -7.84
N ARG A 170 -12.40 2.50 -6.53
CA ARG A 170 -13.49 3.14 -5.76
C ARG A 170 -13.56 4.65 -5.99
N TYR A 171 -12.39 5.34 -6.05
CA TYR A 171 -12.33 6.80 -6.17
C TYR A 171 -12.39 7.29 -7.61
N TYR A 172 -11.86 6.52 -8.56
CA TYR A 172 -11.65 6.98 -9.94
C TYR A 172 -12.28 6.09 -11.01
N GLY A 173 -12.96 5.00 -10.59
CA GLY A 173 -13.58 4.06 -11.52
C GLY A 173 -12.59 3.15 -12.22
N ARG A 174 -13.11 2.31 -13.14
CA ARG A 174 -12.32 1.22 -13.76
C ARG A 174 -11.75 1.57 -15.14
N ARG A 175 -12.32 2.56 -15.85
CA ARG A 175 -11.99 2.85 -17.25
C ARG A 175 -10.50 3.14 -17.51
N HIS A 176 -9.83 3.85 -16.62
CA HIS A 176 -8.42 4.21 -16.73
C HIS A 176 -7.60 3.71 -15.54
N LEU A 177 -8.07 2.64 -14.90
CA LEU A 177 -7.47 2.10 -13.67
C LEU A 177 -6.01 1.70 -13.85
N GLY A 178 -5.66 1.12 -15.01
CA GLY A 178 -4.28 0.74 -15.33
C GLY A 178 -3.32 1.92 -15.27
N ALA A 179 -3.67 3.04 -15.93
CA ALA A 179 -2.82 4.24 -15.95
C ALA A 179 -2.68 4.88 -14.54
N ILE A 180 -3.78 4.95 -13.78
CA ILE A 180 -3.80 5.51 -12.43
C ILE A 180 -2.95 4.65 -11.49
N ARG A 181 -3.14 3.33 -11.54
CA ARG A 181 -2.43 2.37 -10.69
C ARG A 181 -0.94 2.31 -11.02
N SER A 182 -0.58 2.30 -12.31
CA SER A 182 0.83 2.29 -12.74
C SER A 182 1.56 3.54 -12.26
N TYR A 183 0.90 4.71 -12.33
CA TYR A 183 1.46 5.95 -11.83
C TYR A 183 1.72 5.88 -10.31
N ALA A 184 0.75 5.39 -9.53
CA ALA A 184 0.91 5.21 -8.09
C ALA A 184 2.01 4.20 -7.72
N VAL A 185 2.08 3.09 -8.46
CA VAL A 185 3.13 2.07 -8.29
C VAL A 185 4.52 2.62 -8.56
N ALA A 186 4.67 3.49 -9.57
CA ALA A 186 5.96 4.12 -9.88
C ALA A 186 6.51 4.93 -8.67
N PHE A 187 5.65 5.67 -7.95
CA PHE A 187 6.04 6.34 -6.71
C PHE A 187 6.44 5.37 -5.61
N GLY A 188 5.70 4.26 -5.47
CA GLY A 188 6.03 3.21 -4.51
C GLY A 188 7.38 2.56 -4.78
N VAL A 189 7.69 2.29 -6.05
CA VAL A 189 9.00 1.73 -6.47
C VAL A 189 10.14 2.72 -6.20
N ALA A 190 9.95 4.00 -6.55
CA ALA A 190 10.93 5.03 -6.23
C ALA A 190 11.18 5.16 -4.72
N ALA A 191 10.11 5.12 -3.92
CA ALA A 191 10.20 5.14 -2.46
C ALA A 191 10.94 3.92 -1.90
N SER A 192 10.70 2.74 -2.49
CA SER A 192 11.37 1.49 -2.11
C SER A 192 12.90 1.55 -2.32
N ALA A 193 13.34 2.23 -3.35
CA ALA A 193 14.77 2.46 -3.59
C ALA A 193 15.37 3.49 -2.61
N LEU A 194 14.61 4.54 -2.27
CA LEU A 194 15.07 5.59 -1.36
C LEU A 194 15.12 5.13 0.11
N GLY A 195 14.23 4.23 0.52
CA GLY A 195 14.12 3.80 1.90
C GLY A 195 15.42 3.27 2.50
N PRO A 196 15.99 2.19 1.97
CA PRO A 196 17.26 1.65 2.48
C PRO A 196 18.40 2.67 2.43
N THR A 197 18.45 3.50 1.38
CA THR A 197 19.48 4.53 1.22
C THR A 197 19.39 5.59 2.33
N ILE A 198 18.19 6.12 2.60
CA ILE A 198 17.99 7.15 3.63
C ILE A 198 18.32 6.61 5.02
N PHE A 199 17.90 5.37 5.32
CA PHE A 199 18.21 4.74 6.61
C PHE A 199 19.71 4.41 6.73
N GLY A 200 20.37 3.97 5.64
CA GLY A 200 21.81 3.77 5.60
C GLY A 200 22.57 5.06 5.84
N LEU A 201 22.26 6.14 5.11
CA LEU A 201 22.88 7.45 5.32
C LEU A 201 22.66 8.01 6.74
N SER A 202 21.53 7.68 7.38
CA SER A 202 21.30 8.06 8.78
C SER A 202 22.35 7.42 9.71
N VAL A 203 22.71 6.16 9.45
CA VAL A 203 23.77 5.48 10.21
C VAL A 203 25.15 6.04 9.86
N ASP A 204 25.43 6.22 8.58
CA ASP A 204 26.74 6.69 8.12
C ASP A 204 27.08 8.10 8.68
N TRP A 205 26.09 8.99 8.76
CA TRP A 205 26.33 10.37 9.19
C TRP A 205 26.08 10.61 10.68
N PHE A 206 25.14 9.88 11.28
CA PHE A 206 24.71 10.12 12.67
C PHE A 206 24.95 8.92 13.59
N GLY A 207 25.45 7.81 13.08
CA GLY A 207 25.71 6.58 13.85
C GLY A 207 24.44 5.85 14.30
N SER A 208 23.24 6.27 13.85
CA SER A 208 21.97 5.72 14.32
C SER A 208 20.87 5.80 13.28
N TYR A 209 19.94 4.84 13.31
CA TYR A 209 18.69 4.85 12.52
C TYR A 209 17.64 5.85 13.03
N ASN A 210 17.83 6.40 14.25
CA ASN A 210 16.84 7.24 14.92
C ASN A 210 16.51 8.53 14.14
N VAL A 211 17.52 9.11 13.47
CA VAL A 211 17.30 10.36 12.68
C VAL A 211 16.37 10.10 11.50
N ALA A 212 16.57 9.01 10.75
CA ALA A 212 15.69 8.63 9.65
C ALA A 212 14.28 8.28 10.16
N ALA A 213 14.20 7.51 11.26
CA ALA A 213 12.92 7.13 11.86
C ALA A 213 12.12 8.36 12.34
N TRP A 214 12.76 9.30 13.05
CA TRP A 214 12.11 10.56 13.45
C TRP A 214 11.72 11.44 12.26
N GLY A 215 12.55 11.47 11.21
CA GLY A 215 12.21 12.13 9.96
C GLY A 215 10.92 11.57 9.34
N CYS A 216 10.80 10.24 9.31
CA CYS A 216 9.57 9.57 8.86
C CYS A 216 8.37 9.92 9.76
N VAL A 217 8.52 9.87 11.09
CA VAL A 217 7.45 10.22 12.04
C VAL A 217 6.97 11.64 11.80
N THR A 218 7.90 12.58 11.63
CA THR A 218 7.57 13.99 11.37
C THR A 218 6.72 14.14 10.12
N ILE A 219 7.15 13.57 9.00
CA ILE A 219 6.39 13.62 7.74
C ILE A 219 5.00 12.98 7.90
N LEU A 220 4.91 11.84 8.58
CA LEU A 220 3.64 11.13 8.81
C LEU A 220 2.69 11.92 9.71
N ILE A 221 3.20 12.62 10.74
CA ILE A 221 2.40 13.50 11.60
C ILE A 221 1.81 14.67 10.77
N PHE A 222 2.60 15.26 9.85
CA PHE A 222 2.08 16.30 8.95
C PHE A 222 1.07 15.75 7.93
N LEU A 223 1.19 14.49 7.55
CA LEU A 223 0.26 13.84 6.61
C LEU A 223 -1.08 13.46 7.26
N LEU A 224 -1.10 13.20 8.58
CA LEU A 224 -2.31 12.81 9.32
C LEU A 224 -3.47 13.80 9.14
N PRO A 225 -3.34 15.11 9.41
CA PRO A 225 -4.45 16.04 9.25
C PRO A 225 -4.91 16.18 7.80
N LEU A 226 -4.01 15.96 6.83
CA LEU A 226 -4.37 16.00 5.41
C LEU A 226 -5.33 14.87 5.01
N THR A 227 -5.41 13.78 5.77
CA THR A 227 -6.38 12.70 5.54
C THR A 227 -7.84 13.18 5.57
N ALA A 228 -8.13 14.30 6.26
CA ALA A 228 -9.44 14.93 6.26
C ALA A 228 -9.88 15.36 4.85
N PHE A 229 -8.94 15.68 3.97
CA PHE A 229 -9.16 16.08 2.58
C PHE A 229 -9.17 14.88 1.61
N ALA A 230 -8.86 13.66 2.06
CA ALA A 230 -8.91 12.43 1.27
C ALA A 230 -10.36 11.93 1.09
N ARG A 231 -11.27 12.82 0.64
CA ARG A 231 -12.67 12.49 0.37
C ARG A 231 -12.78 11.84 -1.00
N GLU A 232 -13.79 10.97 -1.15
CA GLU A 232 -14.18 10.49 -2.48
C GLU A 232 -14.48 11.71 -3.35
N PRO A 233 -13.79 11.89 -4.48
CA PRO A 233 -14.01 13.06 -5.31
C PRO A 233 -15.39 12.95 -5.94
N HIS A 234 -16.24 13.97 -5.75
CA HIS A 234 -17.47 14.13 -6.52
C HIS A 234 -17.09 14.45 -7.97
N LEU A 235 -17.00 13.42 -8.78
CA LEU A 235 -16.73 13.55 -10.19
C LEU A 235 -18.02 13.95 -10.88
N SER A 236 -18.28 15.25 -10.92
CA SER A 236 -19.40 15.85 -11.67
C SER A 236 -19.31 15.46 -13.14
N GLY A 237 -20.02 14.43 -13.52
CA GLY A 237 -20.04 13.83 -14.85
C GLY A 237 -20.91 12.57 -14.95
N GLN A 238 -21.56 12.16 -13.86
CA GLN A 238 -22.47 11.00 -13.86
C GLN A 238 -23.97 11.36 -13.96
N SER A 239 -24.32 12.65 -14.09
CA SER A 239 -25.70 13.07 -14.27
C SER A 239 -25.82 13.97 -15.50
N SER A 240 -25.78 13.38 -16.70
CA SER A 240 -26.42 13.84 -17.92
C SER A 240 -25.74 13.21 -19.13
N GLN A 241 -26.15 12.05 -19.50
CA GLN A 241 -26.51 11.64 -20.88
C GLN A 241 -27.08 10.22 -20.86
#